data_cd343b6bf0b23914b2932d4e2afdaf19
#
_entry.id   cd343b6bf0b23914b2932d4e2afdaf19
#
_cell.length_a   1.000
_cell.length_b   1.000
_cell.length_c   1.000
_cell.angle_alpha   90.00
_cell.angle_beta   90.00
_cell.angle_gamma   90.00
#
_symmetry.space_group_name_H-M   'P 1'
#
loop_
_entity.id
_entity.type
_entity.pdbx_description
1 polymer ?
#
loop_
_entity_poly.entity_id
_entity_poly.type
_entity_poly.pdbx_seq_one_letter_code
_entity_poly.pdbx_strand_id
1 'polypeptide(L)'
;QKECFNAIYDLNYNSRSFNIVPFLILCEIYRKRNSYKNFNVYILENDLPKKLQHKEFVDNLGEDNLSYRNLNLFPSLCSLLPNCKSFHYIFDRKKFFKECTLSNVFPENFYKKPSIEKGFDVPLHKYLCENEPEDFFHVPKNIVKTFDKIHKRSLKKLITFTIRNSKFDPI
;
A
#
# COMPACT_ATOMS: atom_id res chain seq x y z
N GLN A 1 -1.99 20.10 -15.54
CA GLN A 1 -1.87 19.00 -14.56
C GLN A 1 -3.08 18.09 -14.67
N LYS A 2 -2.86 16.77 -14.80
CA LYS A 2 -3.92 15.77 -14.85
C LYS A 2 -4.54 15.61 -13.45
N GLU A 3 -5.88 15.43 -13.35
CA GLU A 3 -6.55 15.41 -12.05
C GLU A 3 -6.18 14.18 -11.20
N CYS A 4 -6.41 12.97 -11.73
CA CYS A 4 -6.28 11.77 -10.93
C CYS A 4 -5.95 10.54 -11.79
N PHE A 5 -5.23 9.56 -11.22
CA PHE A 5 -5.12 8.22 -11.75
C PHE A 5 -5.62 7.18 -10.74
N ASN A 6 -5.79 5.94 -11.18
CA ASN A 6 -6.32 4.85 -10.39
C ASN A 6 -5.22 3.79 -10.17
N ALA A 7 -4.78 3.64 -8.95
CA ALA A 7 -3.77 2.66 -8.55
C ALA A 7 -4.46 1.37 -8.12
N ILE A 8 -4.10 0.25 -8.72
CA ILE A 8 -4.72 -1.06 -8.46
C ILE A 8 -3.71 -2.01 -7.83
N TYR A 9 -3.99 -2.44 -6.61
CA TYR A 9 -3.24 -3.47 -5.89
C TYR A 9 -4.05 -4.76 -5.89
N ASP A 10 -3.60 -5.74 -6.64
CA ASP A 10 -4.34 -6.98 -6.89
C ASP A 10 -3.85 -8.10 -5.97
N LEU A 11 -4.71 -8.55 -5.07
CA LEU A 11 -4.41 -9.61 -4.10
C LEU A 11 -4.31 -11.02 -4.70
N ASN A 12 -4.61 -11.20 -5.98
CA ASN A 12 -4.28 -12.44 -6.67
C ASN A 12 -2.78 -12.61 -6.89
N TYR A 13 -2.05 -11.48 -6.99
CA TYR A 13 -0.63 -11.45 -7.33
C TYR A 13 0.24 -10.85 -6.22
N ASN A 14 -0.37 -10.17 -5.26
CA ASN A 14 0.34 -9.44 -4.22
C ASN A 14 -0.12 -9.89 -2.84
N SER A 15 0.81 -9.90 -1.88
CA SER A 15 0.51 -10.34 -0.52
C SER A 15 -0.28 -9.30 0.29
N ARG A 16 -1.05 -9.78 1.26
CA ARG A 16 -1.76 -8.96 2.27
C ARG A 16 -0.81 -8.55 3.40
N SER A 17 0.29 -7.90 3.05
CA SER A 17 1.34 -7.54 4.00
C SER A 17 1.83 -6.12 3.78
N PHE A 18 2.92 -5.75 4.45
CA PHE A 18 3.61 -4.49 4.22
C PHE A 18 4.18 -4.33 2.79
N ASN A 19 4.11 -5.35 1.93
CA ASN A 19 4.46 -5.24 0.51
C ASN A 19 3.59 -4.24 -0.26
N ILE A 20 2.49 -3.78 0.33
CA ILE A 20 1.75 -2.62 -0.20
C ILE A 20 2.56 -1.31 -0.10
N VAL A 21 3.51 -1.19 0.84
CA VAL A 21 4.30 0.04 1.03
C VAL A 21 5.11 0.40 -0.20
N PRO A 22 5.92 -0.50 -0.79
CA PRO A 22 6.59 -0.25 -2.07
C PRO A 22 5.64 0.18 -3.19
N PHE A 23 4.47 -0.45 -3.29
CA PHE A 23 3.43 -0.07 -4.25
C PHE A 23 2.96 1.38 -4.03
N LEU A 24 2.65 1.76 -2.81
CA LEU A 24 2.19 3.10 -2.46
C LEU A 24 3.24 4.18 -2.77
N ILE A 25 4.51 3.91 -2.48
CA ILE A 25 5.62 4.79 -2.82
C ILE A 25 5.73 4.95 -4.35
N LEU A 26 5.63 3.83 -5.08
CA LEU A 26 5.64 3.88 -6.55
C LEU A 26 4.44 4.65 -7.12
N CYS A 27 3.27 4.63 -6.46
CA CYS A 27 2.14 5.48 -6.84
C CYS A 27 2.49 6.97 -6.73
N GLU A 28 3.16 7.40 -5.67
CA GLU A 28 3.61 8.79 -5.54
C GLU A 28 4.66 9.16 -6.59
N ILE A 29 5.62 8.28 -6.85
CA ILE A 29 6.62 8.46 -7.91
C ILE A 29 5.92 8.58 -9.29
N TYR A 30 4.98 7.69 -9.59
CA TYR A 30 4.20 7.70 -10.81
C TYR A 30 3.38 8.99 -10.95
N ARG A 31 2.74 9.42 -9.86
CA ARG A 31 2.01 10.67 -9.78
C ARG A 31 2.87 11.87 -10.18
N LYS A 32 4.04 11.99 -9.57
CA LYS A 32 5.00 13.09 -9.84
C LYS A 32 5.47 13.07 -11.29
N ARG A 33 5.93 11.91 -11.77
CA ARG A 33 6.46 11.75 -13.16
C ARG A 33 5.43 12.06 -14.23
N ASN A 34 4.16 11.75 -14.01
CA ASN A 34 3.08 11.96 -14.96
C ASN A 34 2.24 13.22 -14.73
N SER A 35 2.66 14.07 -13.77
CA SER A 35 2.00 15.33 -13.44
C SER A 35 0.53 15.17 -13.02
N TYR A 36 0.20 14.09 -12.30
CA TYR A 36 -1.10 13.94 -11.68
C TYR A 36 -1.17 14.72 -10.36
N LYS A 37 -2.35 15.27 -10.05
CA LYS A 37 -2.62 15.95 -8.80
C LYS A 37 -2.79 14.96 -7.64
N ASN A 38 -3.60 13.93 -7.88
CA ASN A 38 -3.99 12.93 -6.89
C ASN A 38 -4.02 11.53 -7.50
N PHE A 39 -4.28 10.52 -6.64
CA PHE A 39 -4.61 9.16 -7.06
C PHE A 39 -5.63 8.50 -6.13
N ASN A 40 -6.34 7.52 -6.66
CA ASN A 40 -7.21 6.63 -5.89
C ASN A 40 -6.55 5.26 -5.79
N VAL A 41 -6.73 4.58 -4.65
CA VAL A 41 -6.23 3.23 -4.45
C VAL A 41 -7.39 2.24 -4.45
N TYR A 42 -7.27 1.21 -5.27
CA TYR A 42 -8.20 0.08 -5.37
C TYR A 42 -7.48 -1.19 -4.94
N ILE A 43 -7.97 -1.84 -3.90
CA ILE A 43 -7.51 -3.16 -3.50
C ILE A 43 -8.50 -4.17 -4.04
N LEU A 44 -8.04 -5.04 -4.92
CA LEU A 44 -8.90 -6.12 -5.45
C LEU A 44 -8.73 -7.37 -4.61
N GLU A 45 -9.84 -7.87 -4.06
CA GLU A 45 -9.86 -9.11 -3.28
C GLU A 45 -9.37 -10.30 -4.12
N ASN A 46 -8.76 -11.24 -3.42
CA ASN A 46 -8.29 -12.48 -4.03
C ASN A 46 -9.49 -13.40 -4.32
N ASP A 47 -9.67 -13.79 -5.58
CA ASP A 47 -10.68 -14.74 -6.03
C ASP A 47 -10.09 -16.08 -6.55
N LEU A 48 -8.78 -16.28 -6.39
CA LEU A 48 -8.14 -17.53 -6.72
C LEU A 48 -8.58 -18.66 -5.78
N PRO A 49 -8.70 -19.90 -6.27
CA PRO A 49 -8.91 -21.07 -5.42
C PRO A 49 -7.88 -21.12 -4.28
N LYS A 50 -8.31 -21.51 -3.07
CA LYS A 50 -7.44 -21.58 -1.86
C LYS A 50 -6.11 -22.31 -2.11
N LYS A 51 -6.07 -23.34 -2.95
CA LYS A 51 -4.87 -24.09 -3.33
C LYS A 51 -3.84 -23.30 -4.16
N LEU A 52 -4.25 -22.20 -4.78
CA LEU A 52 -3.40 -21.30 -5.57
C LEU A 52 -3.04 -20.00 -4.82
N GLN A 53 -3.63 -19.80 -3.65
CA GLN A 53 -3.26 -18.68 -2.78
C GLN A 53 -1.93 -18.99 -2.11
N HIS A 54 -1.18 -17.96 -1.73
CA HIS A 54 0.06 -18.12 -0.96
C HIS A 54 -0.25 -18.76 0.40
N LYS A 55 -0.20 -20.10 0.46
CA LYS A 55 -0.58 -20.91 1.63
C LYS A 55 0.11 -20.46 2.92
N GLU A 56 1.40 -20.16 2.84
CA GLU A 56 2.17 -19.73 4.03
C GLU A 56 1.57 -18.53 4.74
N PHE A 57 0.93 -17.64 4.01
CA PHE A 57 0.32 -16.45 4.59
C PHE A 57 -1.06 -16.72 5.20
N VAL A 58 -1.88 -17.54 4.54
CA VAL A 58 -3.25 -17.84 5.02
C VAL A 58 -3.20 -18.74 6.23
N ASP A 59 -2.39 -19.82 6.15
CA ASP A 59 -2.32 -20.83 7.21
C ASP A 59 -1.68 -20.30 8.51
N ASN A 60 -0.79 -19.33 8.39
CA ASN A 60 -0.03 -18.80 9.52
C ASN A 60 -0.66 -17.59 10.21
N LEU A 61 -1.46 -16.81 9.52
CA LEU A 61 -2.04 -15.58 10.07
C LEU A 61 -3.51 -15.74 10.50
N GLY A 62 -4.22 -16.73 9.96
CA GLY A 62 -5.66 -16.88 10.15
C GLY A 62 -6.50 -15.84 9.38
N GLU A 63 -7.75 -16.20 9.08
CA GLU A 63 -8.65 -15.35 8.28
C GLU A 63 -8.98 -14.01 8.97
N ASP A 64 -9.09 -13.99 10.31
CA ASP A 64 -9.37 -12.77 11.07
C ASP A 64 -8.25 -11.73 10.93
N ASN A 65 -6.99 -12.17 10.99
CA ASN A 65 -5.85 -11.27 10.81
C ASN A 65 -5.74 -10.73 9.38
N LEU A 66 -6.12 -11.53 8.39
CA LEU A 66 -6.16 -11.08 7.00
C LEU A 66 -7.25 -10.03 6.79
N SER A 67 -8.43 -10.24 7.35
CA SER A 67 -9.54 -9.27 7.31
C SER A 67 -9.16 -7.98 8.03
N TYR A 68 -8.51 -8.09 9.21
CA TYR A 68 -8.01 -6.91 9.93
C TYR A 68 -7.02 -6.10 9.09
N ARG A 69 -6.07 -6.73 8.40
CA ARG A 69 -5.10 -6.04 7.55
C ARG A 69 -5.77 -5.31 6.39
N ASN A 70 -6.72 -5.94 5.74
CA ASN A 70 -7.44 -5.34 4.62
C ASN A 70 -8.22 -4.08 5.04
N LEU A 71 -8.87 -4.14 6.21
CA LEU A 71 -9.80 -3.09 6.65
C LEU A 71 -9.13 -2.01 7.52
N ASN A 72 -7.97 -2.29 8.09
CA ASN A 72 -7.30 -1.37 9.00
C ASN A 72 -5.90 -0.97 8.53
N LEU A 73 -5.05 -1.92 8.15
CA LEU A 73 -3.68 -1.62 7.76
C LEU A 73 -3.63 -0.84 6.44
N PHE A 74 -4.31 -1.31 5.41
CA PHE A 74 -4.23 -0.70 4.08
C PHE A 74 -4.83 0.71 4.04
N PRO A 75 -6.05 0.97 4.58
CA PRO A 75 -6.55 2.34 4.65
C PRO A 75 -5.67 3.27 5.46
N SER A 76 -5.10 2.78 6.57
CA SER A 76 -4.22 3.57 7.43
C SER A 76 -2.96 3.97 6.70
N LEU A 77 -2.32 3.07 5.96
CA LEU A 77 -1.14 3.38 5.14
C LEU A 77 -1.48 4.38 4.01
N CYS A 78 -2.62 4.20 3.34
CA CYS A 78 -3.09 5.15 2.33
C CYS A 78 -3.33 6.55 2.91
N SER A 79 -3.83 6.65 4.14
CA SER A 79 -4.09 7.93 4.80
C SER A 79 -2.82 8.74 5.15
N LEU A 80 -1.66 8.08 5.17
CA LEU A 80 -0.37 8.74 5.38
C LEU A 80 0.17 9.38 4.08
N LEU A 81 -0.47 9.15 2.94
CA LEU A 81 -0.09 9.72 1.66
C LEU A 81 -0.96 10.94 1.36
N PRO A 82 -0.44 12.15 1.34
CA PRO A 82 -1.23 13.37 1.23
C PRO A 82 -1.99 13.49 -0.09
N ASN A 83 -1.55 12.80 -1.13
CA ASN A 83 -2.14 12.82 -2.46
C ASN A 83 -3.01 11.59 -2.77
N CYS A 84 -3.16 10.67 -1.83
CA CYS A 84 -4.13 9.58 -1.91
C CYS A 84 -5.53 10.14 -1.62
N LYS A 85 -6.35 10.31 -2.66
CA LYS A 85 -7.68 10.93 -2.56
C LYS A 85 -8.72 9.99 -1.99
N SER A 86 -8.66 8.72 -2.35
CA SER A 86 -9.63 7.71 -1.89
C SER A 86 -9.03 6.32 -1.85
N PHE A 87 -9.61 5.49 -1.01
CA PHE A 87 -9.31 4.07 -0.85
C PHE A 87 -10.59 3.26 -1.09
N HIS A 88 -10.49 2.24 -1.93
CA HIS A 88 -11.60 1.36 -2.29
C HIS A 88 -11.18 -0.10 -2.13
N TYR A 89 -11.95 -0.86 -1.37
CA TYR A 89 -11.78 -2.29 -1.27
C TYR A 89 -12.85 -3.01 -2.10
N ILE A 90 -12.44 -3.80 -3.08
CA ILE A 90 -13.31 -4.44 -4.06
C ILE A 90 -13.39 -5.94 -3.73
N PHE A 91 -14.49 -6.34 -3.10
CA PHE A 91 -14.76 -7.72 -2.72
C PHE A 91 -15.15 -8.59 -3.92
N ASP A 92 -15.95 -8.06 -4.83
CA ASP A 92 -16.43 -8.76 -6.03
C ASP A 92 -15.74 -8.23 -7.28
N ARG A 93 -14.63 -8.88 -7.65
CA ARG A 93 -13.84 -8.53 -8.84
C ARG A 93 -14.64 -8.66 -10.13
N LYS A 94 -15.44 -9.73 -10.26
CA LYS A 94 -16.19 -10.02 -11.49
C LYS A 94 -17.22 -8.93 -11.74
N LYS A 95 -17.97 -8.55 -10.70
CA LYS A 95 -18.91 -7.44 -10.76
C LYS A 95 -18.21 -6.14 -11.08
N PHE A 96 -17.11 -5.84 -10.39
CA PHE A 96 -16.35 -4.61 -10.60
C PHE A 96 -15.90 -4.45 -12.06
N PHE A 97 -15.25 -5.46 -12.64
CA PHE A 97 -14.77 -5.38 -14.03
C PHE A 97 -15.89 -5.42 -15.08
N LYS A 98 -17.06 -5.94 -14.72
CA LYS A 98 -18.24 -5.88 -15.60
C LYS A 98 -18.86 -4.48 -15.64
N GLU A 99 -18.88 -3.79 -14.50
CA GLU A 99 -19.55 -2.51 -14.33
C GLU A 99 -18.63 -1.29 -14.48
N CYS A 100 -17.34 -1.48 -14.31
CA CYS A 100 -16.35 -0.39 -14.30
C CYS A 100 -15.08 -0.73 -15.07
N THR A 101 -14.72 0.16 -15.98
CA THR A 101 -13.40 0.17 -16.60
C THR A 101 -12.69 1.45 -16.17
N LEU A 102 -11.66 1.31 -15.35
CA LEU A 102 -10.87 2.44 -14.89
C LEU A 102 -9.95 2.94 -16.01
N SER A 103 -9.90 4.25 -16.18
CA SER A 103 -8.92 4.92 -17.03
C SER A 103 -7.70 5.35 -16.21
N ASN A 104 -6.59 5.63 -16.90
CA ASN A 104 -5.36 6.09 -16.25
C ASN A 104 -4.97 5.21 -15.05
N VAL A 105 -4.71 3.93 -15.33
CA VAL A 105 -4.40 2.95 -14.27
C VAL A 105 -2.90 2.81 -14.03
N PHE A 106 -2.54 2.52 -12.79
CA PHE A 106 -1.22 2.07 -12.40
C PHE A 106 -1.35 0.71 -11.69
N PRO A 107 -0.57 -0.29 -12.04
CA PRO A 107 0.45 -0.33 -13.12
C PRO A 107 -0.14 -0.07 -14.52
N GLU A 108 0.58 0.62 -15.39
CA GLU A 108 0.06 1.07 -16.72
C GLU A 108 -0.52 -0.05 -17.58
N ASN A 109 0.01 -1.24 -17.46
CA ASN A 109 -0.43 -2.41 -18.22
C ASN A 109 -1.34 -3.34 -17.42
N PHE A 110 -2.00 -2.85 -16.36
CA PHE A 110 -2.77 -3.67 -15.43
C PHE A 110 -3.73 -4.66 -16.13
N TYR A 111 -4.50 -4.21 -17.11
CA TYR A 111 -5.46 -5.08 -17.82
C TYR A 111 -4.82 -6.15 -18.72
N LYS A 112 -3.57 -5.95 -19.13
CA LYS A 112 -2.80 -6.95 -19.91
C LYS A 112 -1.92 -7.81 -19.01
N LYS A 113 -1.39 -7.21 -17.97
CA LYS A 113 -0.41 -7.80 -17.06
C LYS A 113 -0.61 -7.22 -15.64
N PRO A 114 -1.53 -7.80 -14.85
CA PRO A 114 -1.97 -7.23 -13.58
C PRO A 114 -0.92 -7.25 -12.47
N SER A 115 0.22 -7.91 -12.69
CA SER A 115 1.35 -7.90 -11.75
C SER A 115 2.60 -7.29 -12.39
N ILE A 116 3.47 -6.72 -11.55
CA ILE A 116 4.85 -6.44 -11.92
C ILE A 116 5.66 -7.71 -11.71
N GLU A 117 6.29 -8.25 -12.75
CA GLU A 117 6.98 -9.56 -12.75
C GLU A 117 7.97 -9.76 -11.59
N LYS A 118 8.60 -8.68 -11.15
CA LYS A 118 9.63 -8.68 -10.09
C LYS A 118 9.13 -8.08 -8.78
N GLY A 119 7.79 -7.97 -8.61
CA GLY A 119 7.20 -7.26 -7.49
C GLY A 119 7.47 -5.75 -7.52
N PHE A 120 6.96 -5.04 -6.52
CA PHE A 120 7.11 -3.58 -6.41
C PHE A 120 8.45 -3.17 -5.80
N ASP A 121 9.13 -4.07 -5.09
CA ASP A 121 10.41 -3.78 -4.42
C ASP A 121 11.53 -3.47 -5.41
N VAL A 122 11.62 -4.21 -6.51
CA VAL A 122 12.70 -4.04 -7.49
C VAL A 122 12.68 -2.66 -8.17
N PRO A 123 11.53 -2.20 -8.75
CA PRO A 123 11.47 -0.86 -9.33
C PRO A 123 11.64 0.25 -8.28
N LEU A 124 11.17 0.04 -7.05
CA LEU A 124 11.39 0.98 -5.96
C LEU A 124 12.88 1.07 -5.60
N HIS A 125 13.54 -0.06 -5.40
CA HIS A 125 14.98 -0.09 -5.10
C HIS A 125 15.79 0.64 -6.18
N LYS A 126 15.49 0.37 -7.46
CA LYS A 126 16.14 1.07 -8.56
C LYS A 126 15.95 2.58 -8.46
N TYR A 127 14.72 3.04 -8.19
CA TYR A 127 14.44 4.46 -8.02
C TYR A 127 15.25 5.08 -6.88
N LEU A 128 15.29 4.42 -5.72
CA LEU A 128 16.01 4.92 -4.53
C LEU A 128 17.53 4.97 -4.72
N CYS A 129 18.09 4.10 -5.57
CA CYS A 129 19.52 4.16 -5.92
C CYS A 129 19.87 5.31 -6.89
N GLU A 130 18.89 5.77 -7.66
CA GLU A 130 19.08 6.78 -8.71
C GLU A 130 18.67 8.20 -8.28
N ASN A 131 17.99 8.34 -7.14
CA ASN A 131 17.42 9.62 -6.70
C ASN A 131 17.73 9.90 -5.23
N GLU A 132 17.72 11.18 -4.86
CA GLU A 132 17.85 11.61 -3.47
C GLU A 132 16.67 11.10 -2.61
N PRO A 133 16.90 10.84 -1.31
CA PRO A 133 15.86 10.43 -0.40
C PRO A 133 14.69 11.43 -0.35
N GLU A 134 13.48 10.92 -0.39
CA GLU A 134 12.25 11.71 -0.30
C GLU A 134 11.34 11.19 0.82
N ASP A 135 10.63 12.13 1.46
CA ASP A 135 9.56 11.79 2.41
C ASP A 135 8.26 11.55 1.66
N PHE A 136 7.85 10.28 1.54
CA PHE A 136 6.61 9.91 0.87
C PHE A 136 5.41 9.90 1.82
N PHE A 137 5.62 9.48 3.06
CA PHE A 137 4.57 9.36 4.07
C PHE A 137 4.59 10.54 5.04
N HIS A 138 3.42 11.09 5.31
CA HIS A 138 3.27 12.23 6.20
C HIS A 138 2.38 11.88 7.39
N VAL A 139 2.90 12.05 8.58
CA VAL A 139 2.10 11.86 9.79
C VAL A 139 1.07 12.99 9.90
N PRO A 140 -0.23 12.68 10.07
CA PRO A 140 -1.25 13.71 10.22
C PRO A 140 -0.93 14.69 11.36
N LYS A 141 -1.15 15.98 11.14
CA LYS A 141 -0.79 17.06 12.07
C LYS A 141 -1.40 16.90 13.48
N ASN A 142 -2.59 16.33 13.58
CA ASN A 142 -3.23 16.02 14.86
C ASN A 142 -2.46 14.95 15.65
N ILE A 143 -1.92 13.95 14.99
CA ILE A 143 -1.09 12.91 15.61
C ILE A 143 0.22 13.53 16.11
N VAL A 144 0.89 14.34 15.29
CA VAL A 144 2.10 15.06 15.69
C VAL A 144 1.81 15.93 16.92
N LYS A 145 0.73 16.72 16.91
CA LYS A 145 0.33 17.55 18.05
C LYS A 145 0.07 16.75 19.33
N THR A 146 -0.55 15.59 19.19
CA THR A 146 -0.81 14.69 20.33
C THR A 146 0.50 14.13 20.87
N PHE A 147 1.36 13.66 19.99
CA PHE A 147 2.69 13.16 20.34
C PHE A 147 3.50 14.26 21.07
N ASP A 148 3.55 15.47 20.53
CA ASP A 148 4.23 16.60 21.13
C ASP A 148 3.69 16.94 22.53
N LYS A 149 2.36 16.89 22.75
CA LYS A 149 1.77 17.08 24.08
C LYS A 149 2.24 16.05 25.10
N ILE A 150 2.34 14.80 24.68
CA ILE A 150 2.78 13.70 25.55
C ILE A 150 4.27 13.84 25.87
N HIS A 151 5.08 14.20 24.90
CA HIS A 151 6.55 14.17 25.00
C HIS A 151 7.23 15.51 25.30
N LYS A 152 6.54 16.65 25.17
CA LYS A 152 7.07 18.00 25.54
C LYS A 152 7.50 18.10 27.02
N ARG A 153 7.05 17.18 27.87
CA ARG A 153 7.44 17.13 29.28
C ARG A 153 8.74 16.36 29.51
N SER A 154 9.27 15.70 28.51
CA SER A 154 10.51 14.93 28.62
C SER A 154 11.64 15.65 27.90
N LEU A 155 12.61 16.16 28.66
CA LEU A 155 13.87 16.71 28.14
C LEU A 155 14.82 15.61 27.63
N LYS A 156 14.42 14.34 27.68
CA LYS A 156 15.22 13.19 27.21
C LYS A 156 14.94 12.91 25.74
N LYS A 157 15.99 12.54 25.02
CA LYS A 157 15.85 12.05 23.63
C LYS A 157 14.98 10.79 23.65
N LEU A 158 13.95 10.77 22.81
CA LEU A 158 13.13 9.59 22.60
C LEU A 158 13.86 8.66 21.62
N ILE A 159 14.12 7.45 22.07
CA ILE A 159 14.61 6.36 21.20
C ILE A 159 13.47 5.36 21.08
N THR A 160 12.99 5.14 19.87
CA THR A 160 11.94 4.19 19.57
C THR A 160 12.57 2.91 19.02
N PHE A 161 12.22 1.76 19.61
CA PHE A 161 12.59 0.45 19.10
C PHE A 161 11.32 -0.26 18.65
N THR A 162 11.35 -0.83 17.46
CA THR A 162 10.32 -1.76 17.00
C THR A 162 10.84 -3.17 17.16
N ILE A 163 10.20 -3.94 18.06
CA ILE A 163 10.51 -5.36 18.22
C ILE A 163 9.49 -6.13 17.40
N ARG A 164 9.96 -6.84 16.40
CA ARG A 164 9.15 -7.75 15.61
C ARG A 164 9.23 -9.12 16.25
N ASN A 165 8.12 -9.57 16.84
CA ASN A 165 7.98 -10.90 17.38
C ASN A 165 7.09 -11.72 16.43
N SER A 166 7.71 -12.41 15.49
CA SER A 166 7.01 -13.28 14.56
C SER A 166 7.71 -14.63 14.50
N LYS A 167 6.94 -15.70 14.63
CA LYS A 167 7.46 -17.07 14.46
C LYS A 167 7.90 -17.35 13.02
N PHE A 168 7.47 -16.52 12.07
CA PHE A 168 7.65 -16.70 10.63
C PHE A 168 8.68 -15.76 10.00
N ASP A 169 9.17 -14.81 10.78
CA ASP A 169 10.14 -13.82 10.35
C ASP A 169 11.23 -13.71 11.44
N PRO A 170 12.06 -14.72 11.60
CA PRO A 170 13.21 -14.60 12.49
C PRO A 170 14.12 -13.49 11.97
N ILE A 171 14.57 -12.67 12.90
CA ILE A 171 15.57 -11.61 12.63
C ILE A 171 16.88 -12.28 12.24
#